data_9701656a9aa55533ae2678505d700356
#
_entry.id   9701656a9aa55533ae2678505d700356
#
_cell.length_a   1.000
_cell.length_b   1.000
_cell.length_c   1.000
_cell.angle_alpha   90.00
_cell.angle_beta   90.00
_cell.angle_gamma   90.00
#
_symmetry.space_group_name_H-M   'P 1'
#
loop_
_entity.id
_entity.type
_entity.pdbx_description
1 polymer ?
#
loop_
_entity_poly.entity_id
_entity_poly.type
_entity_poly.pdbx_seq_one_letter_code
_entity_poly.pdbx_strand_id
1 'polypeptide(L)'
;INKFLAKTASDVNKPDGIFLIPPEQAVAYVERLPIERFFGIGKVTAEKMHKMGIHHGSDLKQWSEIELVSRFGKSGRYYYRIARAEDDRPVNPDRIRKSLGAENTFSKNIMTLEEVLEKLEFIKATMLRRMSGSNTKGKTFTVKAKYEDFQIITRSKTVDYWIENENQVKKLITEVVKEIP
;
A
#
# COMPACT_ATOMS: atom_id res chain seq x y z
N ILE A 1 -24.55 0.71 1.33
CA ILE A 1 -23.28 0.66 0.59
C ILE A 1 -22.15 0.64 1.60
N ASN A 2 -21.09 -0.08 1.31
CA ASN A 2 -19.95 -0.31 2.17
C ASN A 2 -18.64 0.20 1.54
N LYS A 3 -17.55 0.17 2.30
CA LYS A 3 -16.23 0.68 1.87
C LYS A 3 -15.68 -0.02 0.63
N PHE A 4 -15.86 -1.34 0.55
CA PHE A 4 -15.38 -2.13 -0.58
C PHE A 4 -16.05 -1.68 -1.88
N LEU A 5 -17.39 -1.63 -1.88
CA LEU A 5 -18.15 -1.20 -3.06
C LEU A 5 -17.89 0.27 -3.43
N ALA A 6 -17.85 1.16 -2.44
CA ALA A 6 -17.57 2.58 -2.69
C ALA A 6 -16.19 2.78 -3.34
N LYS A 7 -15.16 2.08 -2.83
CA LYS A 7 -13.81 2.18 -3.42
C LYS A 7 -13.76 1.57 -4.82
N THR A 8 -14.40 0.42 -5.03
CA THR A 8 -14.45 -0.23 -6.34
C THR A 8 -15.18 0.63 -7.36
N ALA A 9 -16.35 1.18 -7.00
CA ALA A 9 -17.11 2.08 -7.86
C ALA A 9 -16.29 3.33 -8.24
N SER A 10 -15.55 3.90 -7.30
CA SER A 10 -14.71 5.09 -7.56
C SER A 10 -13.59 4.85 -8.57
N ASP A 11 -13.24 3.61 -8.87
CA ASP A 11 -12.15 3.26 -9.80
C ASP A 11 -12.66 2.91 -11.21
N VAL A 12 -13.98 2.76 -11.43
CA VAL A 12 -14.56 2.30 -12.70
C VAL A 12 -14.39 3.34 -13.82
N ASN A 13 -14.79 4.57 -13.58
CA ASN A 13 -14.85 5.64 -14.59
C ASN A 13 -13.80 6.74 -14.33
N LYS A 14 -12.60 6.38 -13.87
CA LYS A 14 -11.50 7.35 -13.75
C LYS A 14 -10.96 7.76 -15.10
N PRO A 15 -10.47 9.04 -15.28
CA PRO A 15 -10.32 10.05 -14.23
C PRO A 15 -11.59 10.84 -13.87
N ASP A 16 -12.54 11.04 -14.79
CA ASP A 16 -13.57 12.09 -14.66
C ASP A 16 -15.01 11.54 -14.69
N GLY A 17 -15.21 10.32 -14.20
CA GLY A 17 -16.53 9.70 -14.26
C GLY A 17 -17.12 9.36 -12.89
N ILE A 18 -18.45 9.27 -12.86
CA ILE A 18 -19.23 8.78 -11.73
C ILE A 18 -19.73 7.37 -12.07
N PHE A 19 -19.68 6.47 -11.10
CA PHE A 19 -20.25 5.14 -11.20
C PHE A 19 -21.03 4.81 -9.91
N LEU A 20 -22.25 4.35 -10.08
CA LEU A 20 -23.16 4.00 -9.00
C LEU A 20 -23.39 2.49 -8.98
N ILE A 21 -23.28 1.89 -7.80
CA ILE A 21 -23.69 0.51 -7.55
C ILE A 21 -24.89 0.56 -6.60
N PRO A 22 -26.12 0.39 -7.09
CA PRO A 22 -27.30 0.31 -6.24
C PRO A 22 -27.22 -0.91 -5.32
N PRO A 23 -27.79 -0.86 -4.11
CA PRO A 23 -27.73 -1.97 -3.15
C PRO A 23 -28.22 -3.31 -3.72
N GLU A 24 -29.28 -3.31 -4.47
CA GLU A 24 -29.88 -4.49 -5.11
C GLU A 24 -28.99 -5.09 -6.20
N GLN A 25 -28.08 -4.34 -6.77
CA GLN A 25 -27.13 -4.79 -7.79
C GLN A 25 -25.77 -5.18 -7.22
N ALA A 26 -25.53 -4.94 -5.94
CA ALA A 26 -24.23 -5.09 -5.31
C ALA A 26 -23.64 -6.51 -5.47
N VAL A 27 -24.41 -7.53 -5.20
CA VAL A 27 -23.97 -8.93 -5.30
C VAL A 27 -23.67 -9.31 -6.74
N ALA A 28 -24.59 -9.00 -7.68
CA ALA A 28 -24.40 -9.30 -9.10
C ALA A 28 -23.22 -8.54 -9.70
N TYR A 29 -22.96 -7.31 -9.24
CA TYR A 29 -21.78 -6.55 -9.62
C TYR A 29 -20.48 -7.22 -9.15
N VAL A 30 -20.42 -7.62 -7.87
CA VAL A 30 -19.24 -8.28 -7.29
C VAL A 30 -18.98 -9.63 -7.96
N GLU A 31 -20.00 -10.42 -8.27
CA GLU A 31 -19.86 -11.71 -8.96
C GLU A 31 -19.18 -11.59 -10.33
N ARG A 32 -19.46 -10.51 -11.06
CA ARG A 32 -18.85 -10.25 -12.39
C ARG A 32 -17.50 -9.56 -12.30
N LEU A 33 -17.12 -9.04 -11.13
CA LEU A 33 -15.90 -8.27 -10.98
C LEU A 33 -14.68 -9.18 -11.13
N PRO A 34 -13.72 -8.86 -12.02
CA PRO A 34 -12.44 -9.55 -12.08
C PRO A 34 -11.69 -9.46 -10.76
N ILE A 35 -11.02 -10.54 -10.36
CA ILE A 35 -10.41 -10.64 -9.02
C ILE A 35 -9.34 -9.59 -8.76
N GLU A 36 -8.58 -9.18 -9.76
CA GLU A 36 -7.57 -8.13 -9.69
C GLU A 36 -8.16 -6.72 -9.48
N ARG A 37 -9.46 -6.55 -9.68
CA ARG A 37 -10.18 -5.30 -9.42
C ARG A 37 -10.74 -5.22 -7.99
N PHE A 38 -10.63 -6.29 -7.24
CA PHE A 38 -11.06 -6.29 -5.84
C PHE A 38 -10.15 -5.40 -5.00
N PHE A 39 -10.72 -4.40 -4.37
CA PHE A 39 -9.96 -3.56 -3.45
C PHE A 39 -9.37 -4.40 -2.31
N GLY A 40 -8.05 -4.36 -2.18
CA GLY A 40 -7.31 -5.16 -1.20
C GLY A 40 -6.72 -6.47 -1.76
N ILE A 41 -6.96 -6.79 -3.04
CA ILE A 41 -6.27 -7.87 -3.75
C ILE A 41 -5.22 -7.25 -4.65
N GLY A 42 -3.95 -7.39 -4.28
CA GLY A 42 -2.81 -6.96 -5.10
C GLY A 42 -2.39 -8.03 -6.11
N LYS A 43 -1.51 -7.67 -7.05
CA LYS A 43 -1.05 -8.53 -8.16
C LYS A 43 -0.65 -9.95 -7.70
N VAL A 44 0.21 -10.07 -6.69
CA VAL A 44 0.68 -11.38 -6.17
C VAL A 44 -0.47 -12.24 -5.64
N THR A 45 -1.43 -11.61 -4.96
CA THR A 45 -2.61 -12.32 -4.43
C THR A 45 -3.55 -12.74 -5.57
N ALA A 46 -3.77 -11.88 -6.55
CA ALA A 46 -4.57 -12.20 -7.73
C ALA A 46 -3.96 -13.38 -8.51
N GLU A 47 -2.65 -13.37 -8.74
CA GLU A 47 -1.93 -14.49 -9.39
C GLU A 47 -2.09 -15.81 -8.63
N LYS A 48 -2.02 -15.75 -7.28
CA LYS A 48 -2.29 -16.93 -6.44
C LYS A 48 -3.73 -17.41 -6.58
N MET A 49 -4.69 -16.50 -6.62
CA MET A 49 -6.10 -16.82 -6.82
C MET A 49 -6.37 -17.42 -8.20
N HIS A 50 -5.78 -16.85 -9.27
CA HIS A 50 -5.89 -17.39 -10.61
C HIS A 50 -5.39 -18.84 -10.71
N LYS A 51 -4.25 -19.17 -10.05
CA LYS A 51 -3.75 -20.55 -9.96
C LYS A 51 -4.70 -21.52 -9.23
N MET A 52 -5.63 -20.98 -8.46
CA MET A 52 -6.68 -21.74 -7.76
C MET A 52 -8.01 -21.78 -8.53
N GLY A 53 -8.04 -21.26 -9.77
CA GLY A 53 -9.26 -21.17 -10.58
C GLY A 53 -10.19 -20.03 -10.19
N ILE A 54 -9.73 -19.05 -9.40
CA ILE A 54 -10.52 -17.91 -8.97
C ILE A 54 -10.18 -16.72 -9.86
N HIS A 55 -11.03 -16.41 -10.83
CA HIS A 55 -10.86 -15.32 -11.79
C HIS A 55 -11.82 -14.16 -11.54
N HIS A 56 -13.01 -14.44 -11.00
CA HIS A 56 -14.06 -13.45 -10.74
C HIS A 56 -14.63 -13.61 -9.32
N GLY A 57 -15.43 -12.67 -8.92
CA GLY A 57 -16.13 -12.73 -7.64
C GLY A 57 -17.05 -13.92 -7.50
N SER A 58 -17.68 -14.38 -8.60
CA SER A 58 -18.48 -15.60 -8.63
C SER A 58 -17.69 -16.84 -8.22
N ASP A 59 -16.44 -16.96 -8.69
CA ASP A 59 -15.57 -18.08 -8.36
C ASP A 59 -15.15 -18.00 -6.88
N LEU A 60 -14.75 -16.81 -6.44
CA LEU A 60 -14.37 -16.56 -5.04
C LEU A 60 -15.52 -16.87 -4.07
N LYS A 61 -16.76 -16.58 -4.45
CA LYS A 61 -17.96 -16.82 -3.64
C LYS A 61 -18.23 -18.29 -3.38
N GLN A 62 -17.76 -19.21 -4.24
CA GLN A 62 -17.93 -20.67 -4.08
C GLN A 62 -17.05 -21.23 -2.96
N TRP A 63 -15.99 -20.52 -2.57
CA TRP A 63 -15.10 -20.95 -1.50
C TRP A 63 -15.70 -20.69 -0.12
N SER A 64 -15.53 -21.64 0.79
CA SER A 64 -15.88 -21.47 2.19
C SER A 64 -14.92 -20.52 2.91
N GLU A 65 -15.36 -19.93 4.01
CA GLU A 65 -14.49 -19.09 4.85
C GLU A 65 -13.28 -19.87 5.36
N ILE A 66 -13.47 -21.14 5.76
CA ILE A 66 -12.42 -22.01 6.29
C ILE A 66 -11.31 -22.23 5.24
N GLU A 67 -11.69 -22.54 4.01
CA GLU A 67 -10.73 -22.74 2.91
C GLU A 67 -9.96 -21.46 2.59
N LEU A 68 -10.66 -20.33 2.51
CA LEU A 68 -10.00 -19.04 2.25
C LEU A 68 -9.07 -18.63 3.39
N VAL A 69 -9.45 -18.86 4.65
CA VAL A 69 -8.58 -18.58 5.81
C VAL A 69 -7.36 -19.50 5.81
N SER A 70 -7.53 -20.79 5.47
CA SER A 70 -6.41 -21.72 5.33
C SER A 70 -5.38 -21.27 4.28
N ARG A 71 -5.85 -20.68 3.16
CA ARG A 71 -4.99 -20.26 2.03
C ARG A 71 -4.40 -18.86 2.18
N PHE A 72 -5.14 -17.93 2.82
CA PHE A 72 -4.84 -16.50 2.85
C PHE A 72 -4.75 -15.91 4.26
N GLY A 73 -4.81 -16.74 5.30
CA GLY A 73 -4.78 -16.30 6.69
C GLY A 73 -5.92 -15.34 7.02
N LYS A 74 -5.64 -14.31 7.80
CA LYS A 74 -6.65 -13.30 8.20
C LYS A 74 -7.35 -12.63 7.01
N SER A 75 -6.67 -12.52 5.87
CA SER A 75 -7.25 -11.93 4.66
C SER A 75 -8.33 -12.82 4.04
N GLY A 76 -8.29 -14.14 4.27
CA GLY A 76 -9.29 -15.06 3.75
C GLY A 76 -10.71 -14.74 4.26
N ARG A 77 -10.84 -14.36 5.54
CA ARG A 77 -12.13 -13.91 6.10
C ARG A 77 -12.65 -12.67 5.39
N TYR A 78 -11.76 -11.72 5.11
CA TYR A 78 -12.11 -10.52 4.35
C TYR A 78 -12.56 -10.88 2.93
N TYR A 79 -11.84 -11.75 2.24
CA TYR A 79 -12.19 -12.18 0.88
C TYR A 79 -13.53 -12.90 0.82
N TYR A 80 -13.83 -13.77 1.80
CA TYR A 80 -15.12 -14.44 1.92
C TYR A 80 -16.28 -13.44 1.98
N ARG A 81 -16.14 -12.39 2.79
CA ARG A 81 -17.18 -11.38 3.00
C ARG A 81 -17.36 -10.48 1.77
N ILE A 82 -16.28 -9.95 1.22
CA ILE A 82 -16.39 -9.05 0.06
C ILE A 82 -16.90 -9.75 -1.20
N ALA A 83 -16.66 -11.07 -1.36
CA ALA A 83 -17.26 -11.86 -2.44
C ALA A 83 -18.80 -11.92 -2.34
N ARG A 84 -19.34 -11.62 -1.17
CA ARG A 84 -20.79 -11.53 -0.89
C ARG A 84 -21.29 -10.09 -0.81
N ALA A 85 -20.48 -9.15 -1.27
CA ALA A 85 -20.72 -7.71 -1.17
C ALA A 85 -20.84 -7.20 0.28
N GLU A 86 -20.28 -7.91 1.26
CA GLU A 86 -20.35 -7.59 2.69
C GLU A 86 -19.05 -6.91 3.16
N ASP A 87 -19.16 -5.75 3.78
CA ASP A 87 -18.03 -5.05 4.41
C ASP A 87 -18.55 -4.10 5.50
N ASP A 88 -18.55 -4.57 6.75
CA ASP A 88 -19.06 -3.81 7.90
C ASP A 88 -18.00 -2.93 8.56
N ARG A 89 -16.82 -2.78 7.94
CA ARG A 89 -15.77 -1.95 8.52
C ARG A 89 -16.20 -0.49 8.56
N PRO A 90 -16.22 0.16 9.75
CA PRO A 90 -16.56 1.57 9.86
C PRO A 90 -15.49 2.44 9.17
N VAL A 91 -15.88 3.65 8.77
CA VAL A 91 -14.91 4.69 8.40
C VAL A 91 -14.22 5.16 9.69
N ASN A 92 -12.91 5.02 9.75
CA ASN A 92 -12.12 5.52 10.88
C ASN A 92 -11.21 6.66 10.40
N PRO A 93 -11.53 7.93 10.70
CA PRO A 93 -10.68 9.06 10.36
C PRO A 93 -9.48 9.19 11.29
N ASP A 94 -9.58 8.71 12.52
CA ASP A 94 -8.58 8.88 13.60
C ASP A 94 -7.61 7.70 13.66
N ARG A 95 -6.90 7.47 12.57
CA ARG A 95 -5.91 6.39 12.56
C ARG A 95 -4.60 6.84 13.17
N ILE A 96 -4.09 6.06 14.13
CA ILE A 96 -2.71 6.22 14.59
C ILE A 96 -1.77 5.95 13.42
N ARG A 97 -0.93 6.94 13.11
CA ARG A 97 0.07 6.83 12.06
C ARG A 97 1.12 5.79 12.44
N LYS A 98 1.38 4.83 11.55
CA LYS A 98 2.39 3.77 11.76
C LYS A 98 3.72 4.06 11.08
N SER A 99 3.75 4.95 10.12
CA SER A 99 4.96 5.37 9.40
C SER A 99 4.83 6.82 8.94
N LEU A 100 5.96 7.46 8.77
CA LEU A 100 6.07 8.79 8.22
C LEU A 100 7.16 8.77 7.15
N GLY A 101 6.90 9.38 6.00
CA GLY A 101 7.87 9.44 4.93
C GLY A 101 7.73 10.71 4.11
N ALA A 102 8.79 10.98 3.35
CA ALA A 102 8.82 11.96 2.27
C ALA A 102 9.44 11.28 1.05
N GLU A 103 8.95 11.59 -0.12
CA GLU A 103 9.50 11.11 -1.38
C GLU A 103 9.41 12.21 -2.43
N ASN A 104 10.27 12.12 -3.42
CA ASN A 104 10.28 13.00 -4.59
C ASN A 104 10.57 12.19 -5.84
N THR A 105 10.05 12.64 -6.98
CA THR A 105 10.36 12.10 -8.30
C THR A 105 11.17 13.16 -9.03
N PHE A 106 12.31 12.76 -9.58
CA PHE A 106 13.23 13.66 -10.28
C PHE A 106 13.00 13.52 -11.79
N SER A 107 13.15 14.63 -12.51
CA SER A 107 12.99 14.69 -13.97
C SER A 107 14.15 14.04 -14.73
N LYS A 108 15.28 13.82 -14.05
CA LYS A 108 16.48 13.16 -14.60
C LYS A 108 16.90 12.04 -13.68
N ASN A 109 17.49 10.98 -14.25
CA ASN A 109 18.08 9.91 -13.46
C ASN A 109 19.24 10.43 -12.63
N ILE A 110 19.38 9.89 -11.43
CA ILE A 110 20.49 10.18 -10.51
C ILE A 110 21.49 9.04 -10.70
N MET A 111 22.72 9.37 -11.04
CA MET A 111 23.72 8.39 -11.47
C MET A 111 24.86 8.20 -10.47
N THR A 112 25.04 9.12 -9.53
CA THR A 112 26.17 9.07 -8.58
C THR A 112 25.68 9.11 -7.13
N LEU A 113 26.51 8.58 -6.24
CA LEU A 113 26.21 8.62 -4.80
C LEU A 113 26.15 10.07 -4.27
N GLU A 114 27.00 10.95 -4.79
CA GLU A 114 27.00 12.37 -4.42
C GLU A 114 25.67 13.03 -4.79
N GLU A 115 25.19 12.80 -6.01
CA GLU A 115 23.88 13.32 -6.44
C GLU A 115 22.74 12.75 -5.57
N VAL A 116 22.78 11.46 -5.24
CA VAL A 116 21.77 10.83 -4.34
C VAL A 116 21.77 11.53 -2.99
N LEU A 117 22.94 11.74 -2.39
CA LEU A 117 23.05 12.39 -1.07
C LEU A 117 22.57 13.85 -1.14
N GLU A 118 22.90 14.60 -2.19
CA GLU A 118 22.40 15.96 -2.41
C GLU A 118 20.86 15.99 -2.46
N LYS A 119 20.27 15.13 -3.27
CA LYS A 119 18.79 15.08 -3.42
C LYS A 119 18.08 14.63 -2.14
N LEU A 120 18.73 13.76 -1.36
CA LEU A 120 18.19 13.33 -0.08
C LEU A 120 18.16 14.43 0.98
N GLU A 121 18.99 15.48 0.88
CA GLU A 121 18.94 16.62 1.80
C GLU A 121 17.57 17.31 1.79
N PHE A 122 16.99 17.56 0.62
CA PHE A 122 15.64 18.14 0.50
C PHE A 122 14.55 17.20 1.04
N ILE A 123 14.66 15.92 0.74
CA ILE A 123 13.71 14.90 1.21
C ILE A 123 13.80 14.75 2.74
N LYS A 124 15.03 14.74 3.28
CA LYS A 124 15.33 14.72 4.72
C LYS A 124 14.68 15.90 5.43
N ALA A 125 14.90 17.12 4.93
CA ALA A 125 14.32 18.34 5.51
C ALA A 125 12.79 18.27 5.56
N THR A 126 12.15 17.76 4.50
CA THR A 126 10.70 17.57 4.44
C THR A 126 10.23 16.52 5.45
N MET A 127 10.96 15.40 5.58
CA MET A 127 10.65 14.35 6.56
C MET A 127 10.76 14.87 7.99
N LEU A 128 11.84 15.57 8.33
CA LEU A 128 12.07 16.13 9.68
C LEU A 128 10.98 17.15 10.05
N ARG A 129 10.59 18.02 9.12
CA ARG A 129 9.47 18.95 9.34
C ARG A 129 8.16 18.21 9.62
N ARG A 130 7.86 17.11 8.89
CA ARG A 130 6.68 16.29 9.12
C ARG A 130 6.76 15.55 10.46
N MET A 131 7.92 15.08 10.86
CA MET A 131 8.16 14.43 12.17
C MET A 131 7.86 15.40 13.32
N SER A 132 8.43 16.59 13.29
CA SER A 132 8.18 17.64 14.28
C SER A 132 6.71 18.03 14.34
N GLY A 133 6.09 18.31 13.19
CA GLY A 133 4.68 18.75 13.11
C GLY A 133 3.66 17.70 13.57
N SER A 134 4.01 16.40 13.54
CA SER A 134 3.12 15.31 13.97
C SER A 134 3.55 14.63 15.27
N ASN A 135 4.61 15.12 15.92
CA ASN A 135 5.25 14.50 17.08
C ASN A 135 5.48 12.98 16.90
N THR A 136 5.87 12.60 15.66
CA THR A 136 6.05 11.18 15.29
C THR A 136 7.50 10.78 15.45
N LYS A 137 7.74 9.67 16.14
CA LYS A 137 9.06 9.08 16.36
C LYS A 137 9.07 7.68 15.76
N GLY A 138 10.24 7.23 15.30
CA GLY A 138 10.43 5.89 14.75
C GLY A 138 11.73 5.27 15.19
N LYS A 139 11.85 3.94 15.13
CA LYS A 139 13.10 3.21 15.34
C LYS A 139 13.64 2.57 14.07
N THR A 140 12.85 2.53 13.02
CA THR A 140 13.27 1.98 11.72
C THR A 140 13.37 3.10 10.70
N PHE A 141 14.54 3.29 10.15
CA PHE A 141 14.81 4.19 9.04
C PHE A 141 14.84 3.39 7.74
N THR A 142 14.20 3.92 6.69
CA THR A 142 14.08 3.23 5.40
C THR A 142 14.36 4.20 4.27
N VAL A 143 15.22 3.80 3.35
CA VAL A 143 15.40 4.46 2.05
C VAL A 143 14.79 3.58 0.97
N LYS A 144 14.00 4.20 0.11
CA LYS A 144 13.39 3.58 -1.07
C LYS A 144 13.92 4.30 -2.31
N ALA A 145 14.55 3.56 -3.20
CA ALA A 145 14.93 4.01 -4.53
C ALA A 145 14.04 3.35 -5.58
N LYS A 146 13.59 4.13 -6.55
CA LYS A 146 12.82 3.66 -7.70
C LYS A 146 13.57 4.02 -8.96
N TYR A 147 13.94 3.02 -9.73
CA TYR A 147 14.65 3.16 -11.00
C TYR A 147 13.71 3.54 -12.15
N GLU A 148 14.27 3.91 -13.30
CA GLU A 148 13.53 4.29 -14.50
C GLU A 148 12.66 3.15 -15.07
N ASP A 149 13.08 1.92 -14.90
CA ASP A 149 12.31 0.70 -15.25
C ASP A 149 11.22 0.34 -14.23
N PHE A 150 10.96 1.24 -13.28
CA PHE A 150 10.01 1.08 -12.17
C PHE A 150 10.36 0.03 -11.12
N GLN A 151 11.52 -0.61 -11.20
CA GLN A 151 12.00 -1.45 -10.11
C GLN A 151 12.21 -0.61 -8.85
N ILE A 152 11.86 -1.20 -7.71
CA ILE A 152 11.96 -0.53 -6.41
C ILE A 152 12.90 -1.34 -5.53
N ILE A 153 13.90 -0.67 -5.01
CA ILE A 153 14.78 -1.21 -3.98
C ILE A 153 14.50 -0.48 -2.68
N THR A 154 14.45 -1.23 -1.60
CA THR A 154 14.26 -0.70 -0.26
C THR A 154 15.36 -1.24 0.65
N ARG A 155 16.00 -0.33 1.41
CA ARG A 155 16.96 -0.68 2.46
C ARG A 155 16.51 -0.04 3.76
N SER A 156 16.60 -0.81 4.86
CA SER A 156 16.10 -0.38 6.15
C SER A 156 17.09 -0.72 7.26
N LYS A 157 17.22 0.20 8.22
CA LYS A 157 17.97 -0.02 9.46
C LYS A 157 17.09 0.25 10.66
N THR A 158 17.01 -0.71 11.56
CA THR A 158 16.35 -0.56 12.86
C THR A 158 17.40 -0.31 13.95
N VAL A 159 17.13 0.65 14.79
CA VAL A 159 17.97 1.04 15.93
C VAL A 159 17.22 0.85 17.24
N ASP A 160 17.91 0.77 18.36
CA ASP A 160 17.34 0.57 19.69
C ASP A 160 16.84 1.86 20.34
N TYR A 161 17.22 3.02 19.78
CA TYR A 161 16.80 4.35 20.23
C TYR A 161 15.73 4.97 19.31
N TRP A 162 15.09 6.03 19.81
CA TRP A 162 14.17 6.82 19.00
C TRP A 162 14.94 7.78 18.08
N ILE A 163 14.59 7.76 16.80
CA ILE A 163 15.13 8.70 15.82
C ILE A 163 14.37 10.02 16.00
N GLU A 164 15.05 11.06 16.49
CA GLU A 164 14.42 12.31 16.91
C GLU A 164 15.07 13.56 16.30
N ASN A 165 16.29 13.46 15.81
CA ASN A 165 17.05 14.62 15.36
C ASN A 165 17.75 14.39 14.00
N GLU A 166 18.16 15.51 13.40
CA GLU A 166 18.80 15.51 12.09
C GLU A 166 20.10 14.72 12.02
N ASN A 167 20.94 14.79 13.07
CA ASN A 167 22.22 14.10 13.07
C ASN A 167 22.07 12.59 13.01
N GLN A 168 21.10 12.05 13.75
CA GLN A 168 20.75 10.62 13.70
C GLN A 168 20.27 10.21 12.31
N VAL A 169 19.39 11.01 11.69
CA VAL A 169 18.88 10.76 10.33
C VAL A 169 20.02 10.81 9.33
N LYS A 170 20.89 11.82 9.38
CA LYS A 170 22.04 11.96 8.48
C LYS A 170 22.98 10.75 8.54
N LYS A 171 23.29 10.28 9.74
CA LYS A 171 24.09 9.06 9.94
C LYS A 171 23.42 7.85 9.28
N LEU A 172 22.11 7.65 9.53
CA LEU A 172 21.35 6.52 8.97
C LEU A 172 21.24 6.59 7.44
N ILE A 173 21.07 7.77 6.87
CA ILE A 173 21.11 7.98 5.41
C ILE A 173 22.42 7.45 4.85
N THR A 174 23.55 7.91 5.39
CA THR A 174 24.88 7.51 4.90
C THR A 174 25.13 6.00 5.00
N GLU A 175 24.62 5.37 6.05
CA GLU A 175 24.77 3.93 6.24
C GLU A 175 23.88 3.13 5.26
N VAL A 176 22.60 3.50 5.15
CA VAL A 176 21.60 2.75 4.38
C VAL A 176 21.76 2.93 2.87
N VAL A 177 22.14 4.13 2.40
CA VAL A 177 22.30 4.41 0.97
C VAL A 177 23.47 3.61 0.36
N LYS A 178 24.53 3.35 1.10
CA LYS A 178 25.66 2.52 0.64
C LYS A 178 25.27 1.06 0.33
N GLU A 179 24.13 0.59 0.83
CA GLU A 179 23.61 -0.74 0.57
C GLU A 179 22.72 -0.81 -0.68
N ILE A 180 22.46 0.33 -1.32
CA ILE A 180 21.73 0.42 -2.59
C ILE A 180 22.76 0.27 -3.71
N PRO A 181 22.60 -0.72 -4.62
CA PRO A 181 23.53 -0.96 -5.72
C PRO A 181 23.53 0.17 -6.74
#